data_2109a51770fa3d38dd786858f8036657
#
_entry.id   2109a51770fa3d38dd786858f8036657
#
_cell.length_a   1.000
_cell.length_b   1.000
_cell.length_c   1.000
_cell.angle_alpha   90.00
_cell.angle_beta   90.00
_cell.angle_gamma   90.00
#
_symmetry.space_group_name_H-M   'P 1'
#
loop_
_entity.id
_entity.type
_entity.pdbx_description
1 polymer ?
#
loop_
_entity_poly.entity_id
_entity_poly.type
_entity_poly.pdbx_seq_one_letter_code
_entity_poly.pdbx_strand_id
1 'polypeptide(L)'
;YNCLRNVNRRQYAKFGPDTGFDMINTATCGGEIASLLSALDETNECPKTIIYSLNPADDAQIGTILGCFQSTEVPGKIQHGSAWWFNDHKIGMEEQMTRLASLGLLGNFVGMLTDSRSFLSYTRHDYFRRILCNIIGQWVEDGEYPNDEKALEKIVKGICFDNAKRYFAL
;
A
#
# COMPACT_ATOMS: atom_id res chain seq x y z
N TYR A 1 -4.36 -4.31 9.25
CA TYR A 1 -5.35 -4.14 10.32
C TYR A 1 -6.70 -3.67 9.76
N ASN A 2 -7.67 -3.36 10.63
CA ASN A 2 -9.01 -2.88 10.30
C ASN A 2 -9.87 -3.83 9.47
N CYS A 3 -9.85 -5.13 9.82
CA CYS A 3 -10.80 -6.11 9.37
C CYS A 3 -11.59 -6.67 10.57
N LEU A 4 -12.91 -6.69 10.46
CA LEU A 4 -13.76 -7.44 11.36
C LEU A 4 -14.23 -8.72 10.65
N ARG A 5 -13.77 -9.87 11.17
CA ARG A 5 -13.97 -11.16 10.53
C ARG A 5 -15.30 -11.81 10.94
N ASN A 6 -15.90 -12.51 9.99
CA ASN A 6 -17.03 -13.41 10.22
C ASN A 6 -18.25 -12.72 10.89
N VAL A 7 -18.60 -11.54 10.45
CA VAL A 7 -19.67 -10.71 11.05
C VAL A 7 -21.06 -11.38 10.95
N ASN A 8 -21.27 -12.21 9.94
CA ASN A 8 -22.50 -13.00 9.79
C ASN A 8 -22.35 -14.36 10.48
N ARG A 9 -22.65 -14.43 11.77
CA ARG A 9 -22.48 -15.64 12.58
C ARG A 9 -23.24 -16.86 12.05
N ARG A 10 -24.43 -16.66 11.48
CA ARG A 10 -25.24 -17.74 10.90
C ARG A 10 -24.53 -18.36 9.69
N GLN A 11 -23.99 -17.55 8.82
CA GLN A 11 -23.26 -18.02 7.64
C GLN A 11 -21.92 -18.63 8.02
N TYR A 12 -21.24 -18.04 8.98
CA TYR A 12 -20.01 -18.62 9.53
C TYR A 12 -20.23 -20.02 10.11
N ALA A 13 -21.30 -20.23 10.87
CA ALA A 13 -21.65 -21.54 11.41
C ALA A 13 -21.94 -22.58 10.30
N LYS A 14 -22.43 -22.14 9.14
CA LYS A 14 -22.76 -23.01 8.01
C LYS A 14 -21.55 -23.31 7.11
N PHE A 15 -20.73 -22.33 6.84
CA PHE A 15 -19.68 -22.39 5.81
C PHE A 15 -18.25 -22.36 6.35
N GLY A 16 -18.05 -21.97 7.60
CA GLY A 16 -16.73 -21.82 8.21
C GLY A 16 -16.04 -20.51 7.86
N PRO A 17 -14.72 -20.41 8.17
CA PRO A 17 -13.93 -19.22 7.91
C PRO A 17 -13.62 -19.04 6.41
N ASP A 18 -13.19 -17.82 6.05
CA ASP A 18 -12.72 -17.45 4.71
C ASP A 18 -13.75 -17.64 3.59
N THR A 19 -15.00 -17.42 3.92
CA THR A 19 -16.15 -17.59 3.01
C THR A 19 -16.84 -16.26 2.66
N GLY A 20 -16.17 -15.09 2.91
CA GLY A 20 -16.61 -13.80 2.40
C GLY A 20 -17.54 -13.02 3.34
N PHE A 21 -17.58 -13.32 4.64
CA PHE A 21 -18.41 -12.60 5.61
C PHE A 21 -17.59 -11.68 6.52
N ASP A 22 -16.64 -10.98 5.94
CA ASP A 22 -15.74 -10.03 6.60
C ASP A 22 -16.12 -8.59 6.20
N MET A 23 -15.79 -7.62 7.03
CA MET A 23 -16.04 -6.22 6.75
C MET A 23 -14.89 -5.32 7.18
N ILE A 24 -14.86 -4.11 6.62
CA ILE A 24 -13.96 -3.05 7.09
C ILE A 24 -14.33 -2.67 8.52
N ASN A 25 -13.31 -2.51 9.36
CA ASN A 25 -13.44 -2.00 10.73
C ASN A 25 -12.88 -0.56 10.80
N THR A 26 -13.21 0.15 11.87
CA THR A 26 -12.79 1.54 12.11
C THR A 26 -12.01 1.69 13.42
N ALA A 27 -11.30 0.63 13.85
CA ALA A 27 -10.45 0.72 15.03
C ALA A 27 -9.29 1.71 14.81
N THR A 28 -9.07 2.58 15.77
CA THR A 28 -7.97 3.55 15.76
C THR A 28 -6.71 2.87 16.28
N CYS A 29 -5.77 2.55 15.38
CA CYS A 29 -4.53 1.82 15.73
C CYS A 29 -3.26 2.63 15.45
N GLY A 30 -3.37 3.87 14.96
CA GLY A 30 -2.21 4.65 14.53
C GLY A 30 -1.25 4.99 15.66
N GLY A 31 -1.78 5.31 16.85
CA GLY A 31 -0.96 5.59 18.03
C GLY A 31 -0.14 4.38 18.48
N GLU A 32 -0.75 3.21 18.48
CA GLU A 32 -0.10 1.95 18.84
C GLU A 32 0.97 1.54 17.81
N ILE A 33 0.70 1.73 16.53
CA ILE A 33 1.66 1.50 15.44
C ILE A 33 2.87 2.44 15.60
N ALA A 34 2.62 3.73 15.83
CA ALA A 34 3.69 4.71 16.04
C ALA A 34 4.52 4.37 17.30
N SER A 35 3.87 3.96 18.39
CA SER A 35 4.55 3.55 19.63
C SER A 35 5.42 2.31 19.42
N LEU A 36 4.93 1.32 18.67
CA LEU A 36 5.71 0.13 18.33
C LEU A 36 6.95 0.48 17.50
N LEU A 37 6.77 1.28 16.44
CA LEU A 37 7.88 1.71 15.59
C LEU A 37 8.89 2.54 16.38
N SER A 38 8.43 3.44 17.25
CA SER A 38 9.29 4.26 18.11
C SER A 38 10.15 3.40 19.05
N ALA A 39 9.54 2.40 19.71
CA ALA A 39 10.26 1.50 20.59
C ALA A 39 11.37 0.70 19.87
N LEU A 40 11.12 0.31 18.62
CA LEU A 40 12.11 -0.39 17.80
C LEU A 40 13.19 0.56 17.25
N ASP A 41 12.84 1.81 17.00
CA ASP A 41 13.76 2.82 16.48
C ASP A 41 14.72 3.37 17.55
N GLU A 42 14.31 3.40 18.83
CA GLU A 42 15.15 3.80 19.96
C GLU A 42 16.46 3.00 20.06
N THR A 43 16.43 1.73 19.68
CA THR A 43 17.62 0.86 19.66
C THR A 43 18.23 0.71 18.27
N ASN A 44 17.74 1.46 17.28
CA ASN A 44 18.10 1.34 15.88
C ASN A 44 17.83 -0.07 15.29
N GLU A 45 16.83 -0.74 15.80
CA GLU A 45 16.43 -2.10 15.40
C GLU A 45 15.11 -2.13 14.61
N CYS A 46 14.60 -0.95 14.24
CA CYS A 46 13.37 -0.86 13.43
C CYS A 46 13.59 -1.52 12.06
N PRO A 47 12.87 -2.62 11.75
CA PRO A 47 13.04 -3.33 10.49
C PRO A 47 12.39 -2.59 9.33
N LYS A 48 12.68 -3.03 8.09
CA LYS A 48 11.86 -2.69 6.93
C LYS A 48 10.43 -3.14 7.18
N THR A 49 9.49 -2.20 7.17
CA THR A 49 8.09 -2.45 7.57
C THR A 49 7.12 -1.96 6.50
N ILE A 50 6.10 -2.76 6.21
CA ILE A 50 5.01 -2.38 5.32
C ILE A 50 3.71 -2.39 6.13
N ILE A 51 3.02 -1.26 6.19
CA ILE A 51 1.78 -1.10 6.95
C ILE A 51 0.59 -1.23 5.99
N TYR A 52 -0.33 -2.14 6.29
CA TYR A 52 -1.57 -2.35 5.55
C TYR A 52 -2.79 -2.06 6.42
N SER A 53 -3.74 -1.27 5.92
CA SER A 53 -5.07 -1.18 6.47
C SER A 53 -6.13 -1.58 5.44
N LEU A 54 -7.23 -2.15 5.90
CA LEU A 54 -8.40 -2.39 5.08
C LEU A 54 -9.38 -1.21 5.06
N ASN A 55 -9.18 -0.25 5.97
CA ASN A 55 -9.97 0.96 6.01
C ASN A 55 -9.23 2.08 5.23
N PRO A 56 -9.71 2.54 4.08
CA PRO A 56 -9.08 3.61 3.31
C PRO A 56 -9.03 4.95 4.06
N ALA A 57 -9.84 5.14 5.10
CA ALA A 57 -9.75 6.33 5.95
C ALA A 57 -8.43 6.41 6.75
N ASP A 58 -7.70 5.31 6.89
CA ASP A 58 -6.40 5.26 7.58
C ASP A 58 -5.23 5.71 6.70
N ASP A 59 -5.40 5.84 5.39
CA ASP A 59 -4.32 6.12 4.44
C ASP A 59 -3.54 7.39 4.80
N ALA A 60 -4.23 8.46 5.19
CA ALA A 60 -3.58 9.69 5.61
C ALA A 60 -2.82 9.52 6.93
N GLN A 61 -3.36 8.77 7.89
CA GLN A 61 -2.70 8.47 9.15
C GLN A 61 -1.44 7.64 8.92
N ILE A 62 -1.53 6.59 8.10
CA ILE A 62 -0.37 5.77 7.70
C ILE A 62 0.68 6.65 7.04
N GLY A 63 0.29 7.46 6.05
CA GLY A 63 1.20 8.35 5.33
C GLY A 63 2.01 9.26 6.25
N THR A 64 1.37 9.81 7.30
CA THR A 64 2.07 10.65 8.29
C THR A 64 2.97 9.84 9.23
N ILE A 65 2.57 8.65 9.64
CA ILE A 65 3.43 7.73 10.42
C ILE A 65 4.68 7.38 9.62
N LEU A 66 4.57 7.07 8.32
CA LEU A 66 5.73 6.75 7.49
C LEU A 66 6.78 7.86 7.52
N GLY A 67 6.35 9.13 7.50
CA GLY A 67 7.23 10.28 7.54
C GLY A 67 8.04 10.39 8.84
N CYS A 68 7.55 9.84 9.94
CA CYS A 68 8.21 9.90 11.23
C CYS A 68 9.41 8.93 11.37
N PHE A 69 9.44 7.86 10.56
CA PHE A 69 10.40 6.75 10.73
C PHE A 69 11.23 6.44 9.48
N GLN A 70 11.38 7.40 8.56
CA GLN A 70 12.26 7.25 7.41
C GLN A 70 13.74 7.39 7.82
N SER A 71 14.61 6.65 7.14
CA SER A 71 16.05 6.74 7.33
C SER A 71 16.80 6.86 6.00
N THR A 72 18.08 7.19 6.06
CA THR A 72 18.97 7.25 4.88
C THR A 72 19.51 5.88 4.47
N GLU A 73 19.34 4.85 5.29
CA GLU A 73 19.91 3.52 5.07
C GLU A 73 19.16 2.74 3.99
N VAL A 74 17.82 2.82 4.02
CA VAL A 74 16.96 2.09 3.08
C VAL A 74 15.91 3.04 2.51
N PRO A 75 15.93 3.32 1.20
CA PRO A 75 14.87 4.11 0.56
C PRO A 75 13.49 3.49 0.79
N GLY A 76 12.59 4.26 1.42
CA GLY A 76 11.26 3.76 1.78
C GLY A 76 11.29 2.65 2.83
N LYS A 77 12.11 2.77 3.88
CA LYS A 77 12.25 1.77 4.95
C LYS A 77 10.89 1.38 5.53
N ILE A 78 10.06 2.36 5.80
CA ILE A 78 8.67 2.14 6.22
C ILE A 78 7.77 2.47 5.03
N GLN A 79 6.91 1.54 4.63
CA GLN A 79 6.06 1.61 3.44
C GLN A 79 4.59 1.62 3.80
N HIS A 80 3.80 2.35 3.01
CA HIS A 80 2.36 2.09 2.92
C HIS A 80 2.15 0.91 1.97
N GLY A 81 1.44 -0.10 2.40
CA GLY A 81 1.10 -1.24 1.56
C GLY A 81 0.12 -0.88 0.45
N SER A 82 0.07 -1.69 -0.58
CA SER A 82 -0.88 -1.50 -1.68
C SER A 82 -2.33 -1.59 -1.21
N ALA A 83 -3.23 -0.94 -1.94
CA ALA A 83 -4.65 -1.22 -1.82
C ALA A 83 -4.88 -2.70 -2.11
N TRP A 84 -5.41 -3.42 -1.13
CA TRP A 84 -5.51 -4.88 -1.17
C TRP A 84 -6.84 -5.33 -0.57
N TRP A 85 -7.28 -6.53 -0.87
CA TRP A 85 -8.51 -7.17 -0.44
C TRP A 85 -9.75 -6.30 -0.78
N PHE A 86 -10.42 -5.66 0.20
CA PHE A 86 -11.60 -4.81 -0.05
C PHE A 86 -11.29 -3.59 -0.92
N ASN A 87 -10.05 -3.12 -0.92
CA ASN A 87 -9.61 -1.94 -1.67
C ASN A 87 -8.92 -2.30 -3.01
N ASP A 88 -8.83 -3.60 -3.34
CA ASP A 88 -8.17 -4.08 -4.55
C ASP A 88 -9.08 -3.92 -5.78
N HIS A 89 -9.37 -2.66 -6.09
CA HIS A 89 -10.16 -2.21 -7.23
C HIS A 89 -9.68 -0.82 -7.66
N LYS A 90 -10.13 -0.38 -8.83
CA LYS A 90 -9.64 0.87 -9.44
C LYS A 90 -9.64 2.05 -8.46
N ILE A 91 -10.79 2.35 -7.85
CA ILE A 91 -10.93 3.51 -6.95
C ILE A 91 -9.99 3.37 -5.74
N GLY A 92 -9.97 2.21 -5.08
CA GLY A 92 -9.10 1.99 -3.93
C GLY A 92 -7.61 2.13 -4.26
N MET A 93 -7.17 1.65 -5.43
CA MET A 93 -5.79 1.82 -5.91
C MET A 93 -5.47 3.28 -6.23
N GLU A 94 -6.39 4.00 -6.89
CA GLU A 94 -6.23 5.42 -7.21
C GLU A 94 -6.14 6.28 -5.93
N GLU A 95 -7.02 6.06 -4.98
CA GLU A 95 -7.03 6.78 -3.70
C GLU A 95 -5.76 6.51 -2.89
N GLN A 96 -5.38 5.25 -2.72
CA GLN A 96 -4.17 4.87 -1.98
C GLN A 96 -2.91 5.49 -2.59
N MET A 97 -2.71 5.39 -3.91
CA MET A 97 -1.53 5.94 -4.58
C MET A 97 -1.52 7.47 -4.55
N THR A 98 -2.67 8.12 -4.67
CA THR A 98 -2.81 9.58 -4.56
C THR A 98 -2.48 10.05 -3.13
N ARG A 99 -2.95 9.35 -2.11
CA ARG A 99 -2.59 9.65 -0.72
C ARG A 99 -1.10 9.44 -0.46
N LEU A 100 -0.55 8.34 -0.97
CA LEU A 100 0.89 8.08 -0.84
C LEU A 100 1.73 9.15 -1.55
N ALA A 101 1.35 9.58 -2.75
CA ALA A 101 2.03 10.65 -3.48
C ALA A 101 1.97 12.00 -2.75
N SER A 102 0.85 12.28 -2.07
CA SER A 102 0.64 13.54 -1.33
C SER A 102 1.42 13.62 -0.02
N LEU A 103 1.69 12.48 0.64
CA LEU A 103 2.25 12.42 1.99
C LEU A 103 3.64 11.77 2.04
N GLY A 104 4.12 11.23 0.92
CA GLY A 104 5.37 10.49 0.85
C GLY A 104 5.99 10.51 -0.54
N LEU A 105 6.92 9.59 -0.77
CA LEU A 105 7.62 9.43 -2.04
C LEU A 105 7.06 8.23 -2.81
N LEU A 106 6.05 8.47 -3.65
CA LEU A 106 5.45 7.44 -4.50
C LEU A 106 6.51 6.66 -5.29
N GLY A 107 7.59 7.32 -5.75
CA GLY A 107 8.67 6.67 -6.48
C GLY A 107 9.42 5.56 -5.73
N ASN A 108 9.27 5.47 -4.41
CA ASN A 108 9.84 4.39 -3.59
C ASN A 108 8.85 3.25 -3.30
N PHE A 109 7.60 3.38 -3.74
CA PHE A 109 6.57 2.39 -3.49
C PHE A 109 6.94 1.03 -4.07
N VAL A 110 6.74 -0.03 -3.29
CA VAL A 110 7.06 -1.42 -3.70
C VAL A 110 6.01 -2.06 -4.61
N GLY A 111 4.96 -1.32 -4.93
CA GLY A 111 3.93 -1.75 -5.86
C GLY A 111 2.87 -2.65 -5.25
N MET A 112 2.14 -3.31 -6.14
CA MET A 112 0.98 -4.12 -5.81
C MET A 112 1.38 -5.55 -5.47
N LEU A 113 0.61 -6.16 -4.58
CA LEU A 113 0.54 -7.60 -4.38
C LEU A 113 -0.87 -8.10 -4.69
N THR A 114 -1.01 -9.37 -5.09
CA THR A 114 -2.33 -9.93 -5.44
C THR A 114 -3.05 -10.55 -4.25
N ASP A 115 -2.32 -10.96 -3.22
CA ASP A 115 -2.83 -11.74 -2.09
C ASP A 115 -3.75 -12.89 -2.54
N SER A 116 -3.35 -13.60 -3.59
CA SER A 116 -4.17 -14.61 -4.24
C SER A 116 -3.50 -15.99 -4.25
N ARG A 117 -4.34 -17.01 -4.17
CA ARG A 117 -3.94 -18.42 -4.29
C ARG A 117 -4.03 -18.96 -5.72
N SER A 118 -4.36 -18.11 -6.70
CA SER A 118 -4.53 -18.49 -8.10
C SER A 118 -3.46 -17.87 -9.00
N PHE A 119 -2.85 -18.68 -9.87
CA PHE A 119 -1.95 -18.20 -10.93
C PHE A 119 -2.63 -17.24 -11.90
N LEU A 120 -3.94 -17.36 -12.11
CA LEU A 120 -4.71 -16.44 -12.95
C LEU A 120 -4.69 -14.99 -12.42
N SER A 121 -4.41 -14.82 -11.13
CA SER A 121 -4.32 -13.49 -10.50
C SER A 121 -3.09 -12.69 -10.92
N TYR A 122 -2.11 -13.28 -11.58
CA TYR A 122 -0.96 -12.53 -12.11
C TYR A 122 -1.37 -11.47 -13.13
N THR A 123 -2.50 -11.63 -13.82
CA THR A 123 -3.05 -10.61 -14.71
C THR A 123 -3.45 -9.31 -13.98
N ARG A 124 -3.65 -9.36 -12.66
CA ARG A 124 -3.94 -8.18 -11.84
C ARG A 124 -2.78 -7.20 -11.76
N HIS A 125 -1.54 -7.67 -11.97
CA HIS A 125 -0.38 -6.78 -12.12
C HIS A 125 -0.46 -5.92 -13.39
N ASP A 126 -1.03 -6.45 -14.48
CA ASP A 126 -1.29 -5.64 -15.68
C ASP A 126 -2.37 -4.59 -15.41
N TYR A 127 -3.43 -4.97 -14.72
CA TYR A 127 -4.49 -4.05 -14.28
C TYR A 127 -3.93 -2.91 -13.44
N PHE A 128 -3.10 -3.23 -12.44
CA PHE A 128 -2.43 -2.24 -11.60
C PHE A 128 -1.55 -1.29 -12.41
N ARG A 129 -0.72 -1.81 -13.31
CA ARG A 129 0.15 -0.98 -14.16
C ARG A 129 -0.63 0.01 -15.01
N ARG A 130 -1.78 -0.39 -15.54
CA ARG A 130 -2.66 0.51 -16.30
C ARG A 130 -3.22 1.63 -15.42
N ILE A 131 -3.64 1.32 -14.21
CA ILE A 131 -4.12 2.34 -13.26
C ILE A 131 -2.98 3.29 -12.89
N LEU A 132 -1.81 2.77 -12.53
CA LEU A 132 -0.63 3.58 -12.20
C LEU A 132 -0.25 4.53 -13.33
N CYS A 133 -0.12 4.01 -14.56
CA CYS A 133 0.23 4.84 -15.72
C CYS A 133 -0.85 5.89 -16.02
N ASN A 134 -2.13 5.54 -15.84
CA ASN A 134 -3.22 6.49 -16.04
C ASN A 134 -3.20 7.63 -15.02
N ILE A 135 -2.97 7.34 -13.74
CA ILE A 135 -2.86 8.36 -12.69
C ILE A 135 -1.69 9.31 -13.00
N ILE A 136 -0.51 8.76 -13.25
CA ILE A 136 0.68 9.56 -13.54
C ILE A 136 0.50 10.37 -14.83
N GLY A 137 -0.07 9.76 -15.87
CA GLY A 137 -0.38 10.44 -17.12
C GLY A 137 -1.35 11.60 -16.91
N GLN A 138 -2.39 11.43 -16.08
CA GLN A 138 -3.33 12.49 -15.77
C GLN A 138 -2.65 13.66 -15.05
N TRP A 139 -1.78 13.39 -14.08
CA TRP A 139 -1.02 14.46 -13.41
C TRP A 139 -0.12 15.26 -14.36
N VAL A 140 0.43 14.60 -15.39
CA VAL A 140 1.21 15.28 -16.43
C VAL A 140 0.31 16.15 -17.31
N GLU A 141 -0.83 15.62 -17.76
CA GLU A 141 -1.79 16.37 -18.59
C GLU A 141 -2.38 17.58 -17.85
N ASP A 142 -2.63 17.44 -16.55
CA ASP A 142 -3.14 18.51 -15.69
C ASP A 142 -2.04 19.51 -15.27
N GLY A 143 -0.78 19.27 -15.63
CA GLY A 143 0.36 20.12 -15.27
C GLY A 143 0.80 19.99 -13.81
N GLU A 144 0.35 18.99 -13.10
CA GLU A 144 0.71 18.71 -11.70
C GLU A 144 2.09 18.05 -11.58
N TYR A 145 2.56 17.39 -12.64
CA TYR A 145 3.86 16.73 -12.71
C TYR A 145 4.57 17.08 -14.05
N PRO A 146 5.90 17.29 -14.04
CA PRO A 146 6.65 17.58 -15.26
C PRO A 146 6.59 16.46 -16.30
N ASN A 147 6.44 16.80 -17.59
CA ASN A 147 6.53 15.85 -18.69
C ASN A 147 7.99 15.51 -19.00
N ASP A 148 8.63 14.79 -18.07
CA ASP A 148 9.98 14.24 -18.21
C ASP A 148 9.90 12.73 -18.36
N GLU A 149 9.96 12.25 -19.60
CA GLU A 149 9.83 10.82 -19.92
C GLU A 149 10.82 9.94 -19.14
N LYS A 150 12.06 10.40 -18.93
CA LYS A 150 13.08 9.62 -18.20
C LYS A 150 12.77 9.50 -16.72
N ALA A 151 12.29 10.58 -16.10
CA ALA A 151 11.87 10.57 -14.72
C ALA A 151 10.61 9.71 -14.54
N LEU A 152 9.63 9.83 -15.42
CA LEU A 152 8.40 9.05 -15.43
C LEU A 152 8.67 7.56 -15.61
N GLU A 153 9.51 7.19 -16.58
CA GLU A 153 9.95 5.80 -16.80
C GLU A 153 10.59 5.21 -15.55
N LYS A 154 11.50 5.95 -14.90
CA LYS A 154 12.18 5.52 -13.68
C LYS A 154 11.18 5.27 -12.54
N ILE A 155 10.19 6.15 -12.36
CA ILE A 155 9.15 6.01 -11.33
C ILE A 155 8.30 4.76 -11.61
N VAL A 156 7.78 4.62 -12.83
CA VAL A 156 6.90 3.51 -13.21
C VAL A 156 7.63 2.17 -13.11
N LYS A 157 8.84 2.06 -13.66
CA LYS A 157 9.67 0.84 -13.55
C LYS A 157 10.02 0.52 -12.09
N GLY A 158 10.36 1.56 -11.32
CA GLY A 158 10.61 1.43 -9.89
C GLY A 158 9.44 0.77 -9.18
N ILE A 159 8.24 1.33 -9.30
CA ILE A 159 7.03 0.84 -8.64
C ILE A 159 6.63 -0.56 -9.15
N CYS A 160 6.76 -0.80 -10.46
CA CYS A 160 6.32 -2.06 -11.06
C CYS A 160 7.29 -3.24 -10.83
N PHE A 161 8.55 -2.97 -10.50
CA PHE A 161 9.56 -4.03 -10.40
C PHE A 161 10.77 -3.70 -9.50
N ASP A 162 11.52 -2.63 -9.81
CA ASP A 162 12.85 -2.43 -9.24
C ASP A 162 12.82 -2.15 -7.74
N ASN A 163 11.80 -1.46 -7.24
CA ASN A 163 11.67 -1.15 -5.82
C ASN A 163 11.45 -2.41 -4.99
N ALA A 164 10.57 -3.31 -5.42
CA ALA A 164 10.33 -4.57 -4.73
C ALA A 164 11.60 -5.43 -4.74
N LYS A 165 12.27 -5.55 -5.89
CA LYS A 165 13.53 -6.28 -6.00
C LYS A 165 14.59 -5.75 -5.03
N ARG A 166 14.78 -4.43 -4.97
CA ARG A 166 15.72 -3.78 -4.05
C ARG A 166 15.29 -3.94 -2.58
N TYR A 167 14.01 -3.71 -2.29
CA TYR A 167 13.49 -3.72 -0.92
C TYR A 167 13.59 -5.11 -0.28
N PHE A 168 13.29 -6.16 -1.03
CA PHE A 168 13.33 -7.54 -0.55
C PHE A 168 14.65 -8.26 -0.82
N ALA A 169 15.60 -7.60 -1.50
CA ALA A 169 16.90 -8.19 -1.88
C ALA A 169 16.76 -9.46 -2.74
N LEU A 170 15.89 -9.42 -3.75
CA LEU A 170 15.62 -10.51 -4.69
C LEU A 170 16.59 -10.51 -5.89
#